data_f1bc99b8a0c3c955a63b4a6fd08d24ec
#
_entry.id   f1bc99b8a0c3c955a63b4a6fd08d24ec
#
_cell.length_a   1.000
_cell.length_b   1.000
_cell.length_c   1.000
_cell.angle_alpha   90.00
_cell.angle_beta   90.00
_cell.angle_gamma   90.00
#
_symmetry.space_group_name_H-M   'P 1'
#
loop_
_entity.id
_entity.type
_entity.pdbx_description
1 polymer ?
#
loop_
_entity_poly.entity_id
_entity_poly.type
_entity_poly.pdbx_seq_one_letter_code
_entity_poly.pdbx_strand_id
1 'polypeptide(L)'
;RNCLVGSEMCIRDSDNTGGMILGSALFRLNSGGRIACCGVVSQYDTSTPEPGPRGIPGLLVNKSIRMQGFLVFDFADKYEEATNDLIGWIDSGQLKVLTDELEGLEKAPQGFVDLLAGGNIGTRIVNI
;
A
#
# COMPACT_ATOMS: atom_id res chain seq x y z
N ARG A 1 3.39 -2.97 -11.85
CA ARG A 1 3.65 -4.43 -11.87
C ARG A 1 3.62 -4.91 -10.44
N ASN A 2 2.70 -5.81 -10.10
CA ASN A 2 2.62 -6.41 -8.77
C ASN A 2 3.88 -7.22 -8.50
N CYS A 3 4.62 -6.84 -7.49
CA CYS A 3 5.84 -7.52 -7.07
C CYS A 3 5.62 -8.92 -6.47
N LEU A 4 4.40 -9.41 -6.41
CA LEU A 4 4.07 -10.69 -5.80
C LEU A 4 3.92 -11.85 -6.80
N VAL A 5 3.98 -11.59 -8.11
CA VAL A 5 3.77 -12.62 -9.14
C VAL A 5 4.83 -12.50 -10.23
N GLY A 6 5.78 -13.41 -10.26
CA GLY A 6 6.74 -13.55 -11.35
C GLY A 6 8.19 -13.75 -10.89
N SER A 7 9.01 -14.28 -11.77
CA SER A 7 10.43 -14.62 -11.56
C SER A 7 11.38 -13.41 -11.44
N GLU A 8 10.88 -12.20 -11.59
CA GLU A 8 11.66 -10.97 -11.36
C GLU A 8 11.41 -10.45 -9.95
N MET A 9 12.40 -10.58 -9.09
CA MET A 9 12.36 -10.04 -7.74
C MET A 9 12.34 -8.52 -7.77
N CYS A 10 11.51 -7.90 -6.92
CA CYS A 10 11.35 -6.46 -6.87
C CYS A 10 12.55 -5.75 -6.27
N ILE A 11 12.85 -4.58 -6.79
CA ILE A 11 13.84 -3.65 -6.24
C ILE A 11 13.20 -2.43 -5.58
N ARG A 12 11.88 -2.26 -5.72
CA ARG A 12 11.09 -1.19 -5.10
C ARG A 12 9.74 -1.72 -4.67
N ASP A 13 9.34 -1.35 -3.48
CA ASP A 13 8.05 -1.70 -2.90
C ASP A 13 7.45 -0.52 -2.14
N SER A 14 6.13 -0.48 -2.04
CA SER A 14 5.37 0.45 -1.21
C SER A 14 4.48 -0.36 -0.28
N ASP A 15 4.78 -0.30 1.01
CA ASP A 15 4.05 -1.04 2.02
C ASP A 15 3.09 -0.14 2.80
N ASN A 16 1.81 -0.48 2.75
CA ASN A 16 0.74 0.15 3.52
C ASN A 16 0.16 -0.82 4.56
N THR A 17 0.62 -2.05 4.59
CA THR A 17 0.01 -3.13 5.36
C THR A 17 0.80 -3.47 6.62
N GLY A 18 2.11 -3.57 6.53
CA GLY A 18 2.93 -4.06 7.64
C GLY A 18 2.80 -5.57 7.87
N GLY A 19 3.02 -6.01 9.12
CA GLY A 19 2.81 -7.39 9.55
C GLY A 19 3.54 -8.45 8.72
N MET A 20 2.87 -9.57 8.48
CA MET A 20 3.42 -10.69 7.71
C MET A 20 3.64 -10.37 6.23
N ILE A 21 2.85 -9.45 5.67
CA ILE A 21 2.98 -9.03 4.26
C ILE A 21 4.31 -8.30 4.07
N LEU A 22 4.62 -7.33 4.93
CA LEU A 22 5.92 -6.64 4.93
C LEU A 22 7.08 -7.65 5.09
N GLY A 23 6.93 -8.63 5.99
CA GLY A 23 7.91 -9.69 6.16
C GLY A 23 8.18 -10.46 4.86
N SER A 24 7.12 -10.85 4.18
CA SER A 24 7.19 -11.57 2.90
C SER A 24 7.83 -10.73 1.79
N ALA A 25 7.52 -9.42 1.75
CA ALA A 25 8.10 -8.48 0.80
C ALA A 25 9.62 -8.33 1.01
N LEU A 26 10.05 -8.12 2.27
CA LEU A 26 11.47 -8.01 2.64
C LEU A 26 12.28 -9.24 2.23
N PHE A 27 11.74 -10.44 2.44
CA PHE A 27 12.41 -11.69 2.03
C PHE A 27 12.57 -11.81 0.51
N ARG A 28 11.63 -11.25 -0.26
CA ARG A 28 11.60 -11.35 -1.73
C ARG A 28 12.29 -10.20 -2.44
N LEU A 29 12.64 -9.13 -1.73
CA LEU A 29 13.42 -8.04 -2.31
C LEU A 29 14.79 -8.49 -2.76
N ASN A 30 15.23 -7.94 -3.89
CA ASN A 30 16.60 -8.04 -4.36
C ASN A 30 17.57 -7.26 -3.49
N SER A 31 18.84 -7.58 -3.57
CA SER A 31 19.90 -6.77 -2.98
C SER A 31 19.84 -5.34 -3.51
N GLY A 32 20.00 -4.36 -2.63
CA GLY A 32 19.84 -2.94 -2.94
C GLY A 32 18.38 -2.49 -3.03
N GLY A 33 17.42 -3.34 -2.69
CA GLY A 33 15.99 -3.03 -2.72
C GLY A 33 15.60 -1.89 -1.78
N ARG A 34 14.45 -1.29 -2.05
CA ARG A 34 13.91 -0.16 -1.27
C ARG A 34 12.45 -0.41 -0.95
N ILE A 35 12.06 -0.15 0.30
CA ILE A 35 10.67 -0.15 0.74
C ILE A 35 10.33 1.23 1.28
N ALA A 36 9.24 1.80 0.76
CA ALA A 36 8.58 2.97 1.32
C ALA A 36 7.40 2.51 2.19
N CYS A 37 7.49 2.73 3.50
CA CYS A 37 6.44 2.38 4.44
C CYS A 37 5.51 3.57 4.63
N CYS A 38 4.29 3.47 4.11
CA CYS A 38 3.29 4.54 4.14
C CYS A 38 2.11 4.25 5.08
N GLY A 39 2.00 3.04 5.62
CA GLY A 39 0.94 2.68 6.55
C GLY A 39 1.19 1.34 7.22
N VAL A 40 0.26 0.95 8.09
CA VAL A 40 0.33 -0.28 8.88
C VAL A 40 -1.08 -0.83 9.14
N VAL A 41 -1.83 -1.03 8.06
CA VAL A 41 -3.25 -1.44 8.12
C VAL A 41 -3.47 -2.72 8.94
N SER A 42 -2.48 -3.64 8.97
CA SER A 42 -2.54 -4.85 9.79
C SER A 42 -2.63 -4.59 11.31
N GLN A 43 -2.40 -3.36 11.75
CA GLN A 43 -2.48 -2.97 13.15
C GLN A 43 -3.72 -2.11 13.46
N TYR A 44 -4.55 -1.81 12.46
CA TYR A 44 -5.76 -1.03 12.66
C TYR A 44 -6.89 -1.94 13.15
N ASP A 45 -7.78 -1.37 13.94
CA ASP A 45 -9.00 -2.02 14.43
C ASP A 45 -8.77 -3.38 15.13
N THR A 46 -7.67 -3.51 15.87
CA THR A 46 -7.37 -4.71 16.65
C THR A 46 -6.75 -4.39 18.00
N SER A 47 -7.19 -5.09 19.04
CA SER A 47 -6.57 -5.03 20.37
C SER A 47 -5.27 -5.86 20.47
N THR A 48 -5.04 -6.75 19.50
CA THR A 48 -3.88 -7.63 19.44
C THR A 48 -3.22 -7.53 18.08
N PRO A 49 -2.43 -6.44 17.84
CA PRO A 49 -1.74 -6.26 16.57
C PRO A 49 -0.85 -7.45 16.24
N GLU A 50 -0.82 -7.83 14.97
CA GLU A 50 0.12 -8.84 14.50
C GLU A 50 1.56 -8.42 14.84
N PRO A 51 2.40 -9.34 15.32
CA PRO A 51 3.81 -9.05 15.46
C PRO A 51 4.42 -8.71 14.10
N GLY A 52 5.22 -7.66 14.07
CA GLY A 52 5.95 -7.28 12.85
C GLY A 52 6.93 -8.37 12.40
N PRO A 53 7.51 -8.23 11.20
CA PRO A 53 8.46 -9.18 10.67
C PRO A 53 9.69 -9.29 11.58
N ARG A 54 10.14 -10.52 11.81
CA ARG A 54 11.34 -10.80 12.61
C ARG A 54 12.60 -10.73 11.73
N GLY A 55 13.73 -10.42 12.34
CA GLY A 55 15.02 -10.44 11.67
C GLY A 55 15.25 -9.30 10.67
N ILE A 56 14.48 -8.21 10.75
CA ILE A 56 14.61 -7.04 9.87
C ILE A 56 16.07 -6.56 9.77
N PRO A 57 16.81 -6.30 10.88
CA PRO A 57 18.18 -5.81 10.77
C PRO A 57 19.07 -6.73 9.94
N GLY A 58 18.94 -8.04 10.11
CA GLY A 58 19.72 -9.02 9.35
C GLY A 58 19.40 -8.97 7.85
N LEU A 59 18.12 -8.83 7.49
CA LEU A 59 17.71 -8.70 6.08
C LEU A 59 18.22 -7.40 5.46
N LEU A 60 18.14 -6.28 6.20
CA LEU A 60 18.66 -4.98 5.75
C LEU A 60 20.17 -5.07 5.46
N VAL A 61 20.94 -5.67 6.39
CA VAL A 61 22.39 -5.83 6.23
C VAL A 61 22.72 -6.77 5.07
N ASN A 62 22.18 -7.99 5.08
CA ASN A 62 22.55 -9.03 4.12
C ASN A 62 22.19 -8.69 2.67
N LYS A 63 21.16 -7.88 2.47
CA LYS A 63 20.67 -7.49 1.14
C LYS A 63 20.86 -6.01 0.84
N SER A 64 21.49 -5.23 1.72
CA SER A 64 21.65 -3.78 1.56
C SER A 64 20.31 -3.07 1.27
N ILE A 65 19.23 -3.50 1.93
CA ILE A 65 17.90 -2.96 1.74
C ILE A 65 17.80 -1.58 2.44
N ARG A 66 17.14 -0.64 1.78
CA ARG A 66 16.69 0.60 2.41
C ARG A 66 15.20 0.51 2.72
N MET A 67 14.84 0.69 3.98
CA MET A 67 13.47 0.77 4.45
C MET A 67 13.25 2.13 5.10
N GLN A 68 12.23 2.87 4.64
CA GLN A 68 11.98 4.24 5.08
C GLN A 68 10.49 4.49 5.26
N GLY A 69 10.11 4.97 6.45
CA GLY A 69 8.76 5.48 6.70
C GLY A 69 8.62 6.93 6.22
N PHE A 70 7.40 7.31 5.86
CA PHE A 70 7.05 8.69 5.54
C PHE A 70 5.56 8.93 5.81
N LEU A 71 5.21 10.18 6.03
CA LEU A 71 3.83 10.65 6.03
C LEU A 71 3.57 11.42 4.73
N VAL A 72 2.41 11.22 4.15
CA VAL A 72 2.02 11.94 2.93
C VAL A 72 2.06 13.45 3.12
N PHE A 73 1.76 13.94 4.32
CA PHE A 73 1.78 15.36 4.67
C PHE A 73 3.17 16.01 4.61
N ASP A 74 4.25 15.21 4.70
CA ASP A 74 5.63 15.69 4.57
C ASP A 74 5.95 16.15 3.15
N PHE A 75 5.06 15.86 2.19
CA PHE A 75 5.20 16.13 0.76
C PHE A 75 4.09 17.05 0.23
N ALA A 76 3.54 17.92 1.08
CA ALA A 76 2.44 18.82 0.70
C ALA A 76 2.81 19.73 -0.49
N ASP A 77 4.08 20.13 -0.62
CA ASP A 77 4.62 20.90 -1.73
C ASP A 77 4.65 20.13 -3.08
N LYS A 78 4.46 18.81 -3.05
CA LYS A 78 4.44 17.92 -4.22
C LYS A 78 3.03 17.48 -4.63
N TYR A 79 2.01 17.89 -3.90
CA TYR A 79 0.65 17.43 -4.18
C TYR A 79 0.15 17.77 -5.58
N GLU A 80 0.35 19.01 -6.00
CA GLU A 80 -0.11 19.46 -7.32
C GLU A 80 0.61 18.71 -8.45
N GLU A 81 1.94 18.58 -8.36
CA GLU A 81 2.74 17.81 -9.30
C GLU A 81 2.27 16.37 -9.39
N ALA A 82 2.16 15.68 -8.23
CA ALA A 82 1.74 14.29 -8.17
C ALA A 82 0.32 14.08 -8.70
N THR A 83 -0.61 15.00 -8.40
CA THR A 83 -2.00 14.93 -8.88
C THR A 83 -2.04 15.06 -10.40
N ASN A 84 -1.31 15.99 -10.98
CA ASN A 84 -1.24 16.19 -12.42
C ASN A 84 -0.63 14.97 -13.13
N ASP A 85 0.41 14.37 -12.57
CA ASP A 85 1.01 13.15 -13.09
C ASP A 85 0.02 11.98 -13.07
N LEU A 86 -0.70 11.78 -11.96
CA LEU A 86 -1.70 10.72 -11.82
C LEU A 86 -2.84 10.89 -12.83
N ILE A 87 -3.36 12.10 -12.99
CA ILE A 87 -4.40 12.41 -13.99
C ILE A 87 -3.88 12.10 -15.39
N GLY A 88 -2.68 12.55 -15.74
CA GLY A 88 -2.07 12.29 -17.04
C GLY A 88 -1.89 10.78 -17.32
N TRP A 89 -1.54 9.99 -16.32
CA TRP A 89 -1.43 8.54 -16.48
C TRP A 89 -2.79 7.85 -16.62
N ILE A 90 -3.82 8.34 -15.94
CA ILE A 90 -5.20 7.85 -16.09
C ILE A 90 -5.70 8.15 -17.51
N ASP A 91 -5.57 9.39 -17.95
CA ASP A 91 -6.04 9.85 -19.26
C ASP A 91 -5.34 9.13 -20.42
N SER A 92 -4.05 8.83 -20.26
CA SER A 92 -3.25 8.07 -21.24
C SER A 92 -3.46 6.56 -21.16
N GLY A 93 -4.22 6.05 -20.17
CA GLY A 93 -4.44 4.63 -19.94
C GLY A 93 -3.24 3.87 -19.37
N GLN A 94 -2.21 4.58 -18.92
CA GLN A 94 -1.04 3.97 -18.25
C GLN A 94 -1.36 3.53 -16.82
N LEU A 95 -2.30 4.23 -16.17
CA LEU A 95 -2.82 3.90 -14.86
C LEU A 95 -4.30 3.54 -14.94
N LYS A 96 -4.65 2.35 -14.44
CA LYS A 96 -6.04 1.93 -14.30
C LYS A 96 -6.47 2.10 -12.85
N VAL A 97 -7.54 2.85 -12.64
CA VAL A 97 -8.19 2.99 -11.34
C VAL A 97 -9.29 1.93 -11.26
N LEU A 98 -9.28 1.16 -10.19
CA LEU A 98 -10.37 0.25 -9.87
C LEU A 98 -11.22 0.90 -8.77
N THR A 99 -12.50 1.07 -9.05
CA THR A 99 -13.49 1.59 -8.12
C THR A 99 -14.51 0.50 -7.78
N ASP A 100 -14.98 0.53 -6.54
CA ASP A 100 -16.05 -0.31 -6.03
C ASP A 100 -17.14 0.65 -5.51
N GLU A 101 -18.19 0.82 -6.31
CA GLU A 101 -19.15 1.90 -6.15
C GLU A 101 -20.42 1.42 -5.44
N LEU A 102 -20.87 2.22 -4.46
CA LEU A 102 -22.14 2.04 -3.77
C LEU A 102 -23.03 3.25 -4.06
N GLU A 103 -24.31 3.00 -4.33
CA GLU A 103 -25.30 4.03 -4.60
C GLU A 103 -26.11 4.37 -3.36
N GLY A 104 -26.11 5.65 -2.99
CA GLY A 104 -26.88 6.19 -1.88
C GLY A 104 -26.10 6.28 -0.57
N LEU A 105 -26.23 7.43 0.10
CA LEU A 105 -25.54 7.72 1.38
C LEU A 105 -25.87 6.72 2.48
N GLU A 106 -27.07 6.14 2.47
CA GLU A 106 -27.50 5.13 3.43
C GLU A 106 -26.65 3.87 3.44
N LYS A 107 -25.91 3.61 2.35
CA LYS A 107 -24.99 2.47 2.26
C LYS A 107 -23.60 2.74 2.83
N ALA A 108 -23.27 3.99 3.12
CA ALA A 108 -21.95 4.37 3.61
C ALA A 108 -21.53 3.63 4.90
N PRO A 109 -22.39 3.49 5.94
CA PRO A 109 -22.00 2.78 7.16
C PRO A 109 -21.67 1.31 6.91
N GLN A 110 -22.51 0.61 6.14
CA GLN A 110 -22.26 -0.79 5.80
C GLN A 110 -21.05 -0.92 4.89
N GLY A 111 -20.91 -0.02 3.92
CA GLY A 111 -19.74 0.03 3.03
C GLY A 111 -18.42 0.18 3.79
N PHE A 112 -18.43 0.96 4.88
CA PHE A 112 -17.26 1.13 5.74
C PHE A 112 -16.94 -0.16 6.52
N VAL A 113 -17.95 -0.83 7.07
CA VAL A 113 -17.76 -2.12 7.76
C VAL A 113 -17.19 -3.16 6.81
N ASP A 114 -17.73 -3.25 5.60
CA ASP A 114 -17.27 -4.18 4.56
C ASP A 114 -15.84 -3.87 4.11
N LEU A 115 -15.47 -2.58 4.03
CA LEU A 115 -14.10 -2.14 3.73
C LEU A 115 -13.11 -2.65 4.78
N LEU A 116 -13.43 -2.50 6.06
CA LEU A 116 -12.59 -2.99 7.17
C LEU A 116 -12.48 -4.53 7.18
N ALA A 117 -13.51 -5.22 6.69
CA ALA A 117 -13.50 -6.67 6.51
C ALA A 117 -12.77 -7.13 5.23
N GLY A 118 -12.24 -6.20 4.41
CA GLY A 118 -11.58 -6.52 3.15
C GLY A 118 -12.54 -6.91 2.03
N GLY A 119 -13.79 -6.49 2.10
CA GLY A 119 -14.85 -6.84 1.14
C GLY A 119 -14.88 -6.00 -0.14
N ASN A 120 -13.93 -5.09 -0.32
CA ASN A 120 -13.87 -4.24 -1.51
C ASN A 120 -12.79 -4.68 -2.51
N ILE A 121 -13.00 -4.34 -3.77
CA ILE A 121 -11.99 -4.47 -4.83
C ILE A 121 -11.71 -3.08 -5.40
N GLY A 122 -10.53 -2.54 -5.09
CA GLY A 122 -10.17 -1.16 -5.45
C GLY A 122 -10.67 -0.14 -4.42
N THR A 123 -10.81 1.10 -4.86
CA THR A 123 -11.27 2.20 -4.00
C THR A 123 -12.79 2.19 -3.86
N ARG A 124 -13.27 2.04 -2.62
CA ARG A 124 -14.70 2.12 -2.35
C ARG A 124 -15.18 3.57 -2.38
N ILE A 125 -16.21 3.83 -3.17
CA ILE A 125 -16.83 5.14 -3.37
C ILE A 125 -18.32 5.01 -3.08
N VAL A 126 -18.88 6.02 -2.40
CA VAL A 126 -20.32 6.15 -2.21
C VAL A 126 -20.80 7.35 -3.03
N ASN A 127 -21.61 7.08 -4.04
CA ASN A 127 -22.27 8.10 -4.84
C ASN A 127 -23.53 8.58 -4.11
N ILE A 128 -23.72 9.90 -3.99
CA ILE A 128 -24.82 10.55 -3.27
C ILE A 128 -25.64 11.46 -4.19
#